data_a845d9648810722bc6c80250cce9aa74
#
_entry.id   a845d9648810722bc6c80250cce9aa74
#
_cell.length_a   1.000
_cell.length_b   1.000
_cell.length_c   1.000
_cell.angle_alpha   90.00
_cell.angle_beta   90.00
_cell.angle_gamma   90.00
#
_symmetry.space_group_name_H-M   'P 1'
#
loop_
_entity.id
_entity.type
_entity.pdbx_description
1 polymer ?
#
loop_
_entity_poly.entity_id
_entity_poly.type
_entity_poly.pdbx_seq_one_letter_code
_entity_poly.pdbx_strand_id
1 'polypeptide(L)'
;YGLIAVYIIVFIGTFLFLSYMKFFEKSFLQPRYMAITAFLSLLLTLIAVLLPTGVSPYVLPVPAFLILMSIFTKPRIAFVTSVILLSIMAVGYQYNIQYIVAFMLLCLFSVISISQIRYAERVDLIKTGFNIGLAGLVLVLSIYILEKCLIDVSNILILKNCLYILLNGIISAIIASGSLPLFESTFKIITPYGLAELGDHNQPL
;
A
#
# COMPACT_ATOMS: atom_id res chain seq x y z
N TYR A 1 4.99 6.10 29.58
CA TYR A 1 6.02 5.19 29.01
C TYR A 1 5.67 4.74 27.58
N GLY A 2 4.39 4.45 27.25
CA GLY A 2 3.99 3.97 25.93
C GLY A 2 4.30 4.95 24.78
N LEU A 3 4.06 6.25 24.97
CA LEU A 3 4.37 7.26 23.96
C LEU A 3 5.87 7.34 23.65
N ILE A 4 6.73 7.23 24.66
CA ILE A 4 8.18 7.27 24.47
C ILE A 4 8.63 6.07 23.63
N ALA A 5 8.09 4.88 23.89
CA ALA A 5 8.40 3.67 23.11
C ALA A 5 7.99 3.84 21.64
N VAL A 6 6.81 4.41 21.37
CA VAL A 6 6.35 4.71 20.00
C VAL A 6 7.32 5.67 19.30
N TYR A 7 7.74 6.76 19.94
CA TYR A 7 8.70 7.70 19.36
C TYR A 7 10.05 7.05 19.05
N ILE A 8 10.55 6.18 19.94
CA ILE A 8 11.81 5.45 19.71
C ILE A 8 11.68 4.54 18.47
N ILE A 9 10.57 3.79 18.35
CA ILE A 9 10.35 2.89 17.22
C ILE A 9 10.22 3.67 15.90
N VAL A 10 9.49 4.79 15.90
CA VAL A 10 9.39 5.68 14.73
C VAL A 10 10.76 6.22 14.35
N PHE A 11 11.56 6.67 15.32
CA PHE A 11 12.90 7.19 15.08
C PHE A 11 13.82 6.11 14.49
N ILE A 12 13.84 4.91 15.08
CA ILE A 12 14.64 3.78 14.57
C ILE A 12 14.18 3.40 13.16
N GLY A 13 12.86 3.28 12.93
CA GLY A 13 12.29 2.95 11.63
C GLY A 13 12.68 3.95 10.54
N THR A 14 12.56 5.25 10.83
CA THR A 14 12.95 6.30 9.88
C THR A 14 14.45 6.34 9.65
N PHE A 15 15.26 6.11 10.68
CA PHE A 15 16.72 6.03 10.55
C PHE A 15 17.14 4.84 9.69
N LEU A 16 16.57 3.66 9.91
CA LEU A 16 16.83 2.47 9.08
C LEU A 16 16.41 2.69 7.64
N PHE A 17 15.26 3.31 7.41
CA PHE A 17 14.78 3.66 6.08
C PHE A 17 15.75 4.57 5.33
N LEU A 18 16.15 5.67 5.96
CA LEU A 18 17.09 6.62 5.35
C LEU A 18 18.47 5.98 5.11
N SER A 19 18.94 5.14 6.04
CA SER A 19 20.19 4.40 5.89
C SER A 19 20.12 3.42 4.71
N TYR A 20 19.03 2.66 4.60
CA TYR A 20 18.80 1.76 3.46
C TYR A 20 18.82 2.52 2.13
N MET A 21 18.10 3.64 2.04
CA MET A 21 18.06 4.47 0.82
C MET A 21 19.43 5.02 0.46
N LYS A 22 20.20 5.48 1.45
CA LYS A 22 21.56 6.00 1.23
C LYS A 22 22.51 4.94 0.67
N PHE A 23 22.41 3.70 1.13
CA PHE A 23 23.32 2.63 0.71
C PHE A 23 22.90 1.97 -0.61
N PHE A 24 21.61 1.72 -0.80
CA PHE A 24 21.13 0.89 -1.91
C PHE A 24 20.47 1.68 -3.05
N GLU A 25 19.85 2.83 -2.77
CA GLU A 25 19.05 3.56 -3.75
C GLU A 25 19.31 5.08 -3.68
N LYS A 26 20.53 5.49 -3.98
CA LYS A 26 20.93 6.94 -3.95
C LYS A 26 20.05 7.84 -4.82
N SER A 27 19.49 7.31 -5.92
CA SER A 27 18.58 8.05 -6.78
C SER A 27 17.29 8.50 -6.09
N PHE A 28 16.87 7.78 -5.04
CA PHE A 28 15.70 8.12 -4.23
C PHE A 28 15.90 9.36 -3.36
N LEU A 29 17.13 9.71 -3.02
CA LEU A 29 17.45 10.90 -2.21
C LEU A 29 17.18 12.23 -2.93
N GLN A 30 16.73 12.17 -4.20
CA GLN A 30 16.24 13.38 -4.85
C GLN A 30 14.98 13.91 -4.13
N PRO A 31 14.87 15.23 -3.93
CA PRO A 31 13.81 15.82 -3.12
C PRO A 31 12.39 15.49 -3.61
N ARG A 32 12.23 15.26 -4.92
CA ARG A 32 10.93 14.91 -5.52
C ARG A 32 10.41 13.54 -5.02
N TYR A 33 11.26 12.51 -5.06
CA TYR A 33 10.86 11.16 -4.60
C TYR A 33 10.64 11.11 -3.10
N MET A 34 11.47 11.82 -2.33
CA MET A 34 11.28 11.95 -0.89
C MET A 34 9.95 12.66 -0.55
N ALA A 35 9.62 13.74 -1.28
CA ALA A 35 8.37 14.46 -1.09
C ALA A 35 7.13 13.57 -1.38
N ILE A 36 7.15 12.79 -2.49
CA ILE A 36 6.06 11.86 -2.81
C ILE A 36 5.90 10.81 -1.72
N THR A 37 7.00 10.21 -1.28
CA THR A 37 6.97 9.17 -0.24
C THR A 37 6.43 9.73 1.06
N ALA A 38 6.89 10.91 1.47
CA ALA A 38 6.41 11.58 2.67
C ALA A 38 4.91 11.92 2.55
N PHE A 39 4.49 12.45 1.42
CA PHE A 39 3.08 12.80 1.19
C PHE A 39 2.17 11.57 1.22
N LEU A 40 2.52 10.50 0.50
CA LEU A 40 1.74 9.27 0.47
C LEU A 40 1.71 8.58 1.85
N SER A 41 2.83 8.59 2.59
CA SER A 41 2.88 8.02 3.93
C SER A 41 2.04 8.82 4.92
N LEU A 42 2.06 10.16 4.85
CA LEU A 42 1.19 11.03 5.66
C LEU A 42 -0.29 10.80 5.34
N LEU A 43 -0.62 10.67 4.06
CA LEU A 43 -2.00 10.43 3.63
C LEU A 43 -2.52 9.08 4.16
N LEU A 44 -1.73 8.02 4.07
CA LEU A 44 -2.12 6.71 4.59
C LEU A 44 -2.26 6.73 6.12
N THR A 45 -1.34 7.38 6.83
CA THR A 45 -1.43 7.52 8.30
C THR A 45 -2.63 8.36 8.70
N LEU A 46 -2.94 9.43 7.97
CA LEU A 46 -4.12 10.25 8.23
C LEU A 46 -5.42 9.45 8.06
N ILE A 47 -5.53 8.67 6.98
CA ILE A 47 -6.67 7.79 6.76
C ILE A 47 -6.80 6.79 7.92
N ALA A 48 -5.68 6.18 8.35
CA ALA A 48 -5.69 5.25 9.46
C ALA A 48 -6.16 5.89 10.78
N VAL A 49 -5.71 7.12 11.08
CA VAL A 49 -6.14 7.88 12.28
C VAL A 49 -7.62 8.24 12.23
N LEU A 50 -8.13 8.58 11.06
CA LEU A 50 -9.52 8.95 10.86
C LEU A 50 -10.47 7.75 10.82
N LEU A 51 -9.94 6.54 10.75
CA LEU A 51 -10.76 5.33 10.75
C LEU A 51 -11.47 5.20 12.11
N PRO A 52 -12.81 5.11 12.16
CA PRO A 52 -13.54 4.96 13.41
C PRO A 52 -13.14 3.68 14.16
N THR A 53 -13.11 3.74 15.47
CA THR A 53 -12.91 2.56 16.32
C THR A 53 -14.02 1.54 16.07
N GLY A 54 -13.65 0.32 15.71
CA GLY A 54 -14.61 -0.75 15.36
C GLY A 54 -14.74 -1.03 13.86
N VAL A 55 -14.16 -0.20 12.99
CA VAL A 55 -14.01 -0.54 11.57
C VAL A 55 -12.83 -1.48 11.40
N SER A 56 -13.00 -2.49 10.54
CA SER A 56 -11.94 -3.45 10.26
C SER A 56 -10.72 -2.76 9.64
N PRO A 57 -9.48 -3.07 10.09
CA PRO A 57 -8.26 -2.57 9.48
C PRO A 57 -8.12 -2.92 7.99
N TYR A 58 -8.81 -3.95 7.50
CA TYR A 58 -8.79 -4.34 6.09
C TYR A 58 -9.42 -3.31 5.13
N VAL A 59 -10.07 -2.27 5.66
CA VAL A 59 -10.54 -1.11 4.88
C VAL A 59 -9.39 -0.16 4.51
N LEU A 60 -8.25 -0.23 5.22
CA LEU A 60 -7.12 0.67 4.99
C LEU A 60 -6.58 0.50 3.56
N PRO A 61 -6.46 1.58 2.76
CA PRO A 61 -6.07 1.50 1.35
C PRO A 61 -4.56 1.29 1.17
N VAL A 62 -4.01 0.29 1.85
CA VAL A 62 -2.59 -0.09 1.74
C VAL A 62 -2.22 -0.46 0.30
N PRO A 63 -3.04 -1.21 -0.47
CA PRO A 63 -2.73 -1.48 -1.87
C PRO A 63 -2.62 -0.21 -2.73
N ALA A 64 -3.45 0.81 -2.50
CA ALA A 64 -3.36 2.08 -3.24
C ALA A 64 -2.01 2.77 -3.01
N PHE A 65 -1.56 2.82 -1.76
CA PHE A 65 -0.25 3.35 -1.40
C PHE A 65 0.87 2.59 -2.14
N LEU A 66 0.82 1.26 -2.15
CA LEU A 66 1.81 0.41 -2.82
C LEU A 66 1.83 0.60 -4.33
N ILE A 67 0.66 0.66 -4.96
CA ILE A 67 0.54 0.88 -6.40
C ILE A 67 1.20 2.21 -6.77
N LEU A 68 0.80 3.29 -6.11
CA LEU A 68 1.35 4.62 -6.37
C LEU A 68 2.85 4.68 -6.09
N MET A 69 3.30 4.18 -4.95
CA MET A 69 4.73 4.13 -4.62
C MET A 69 5.54 3.34 -5.64
N SER A 70 5.03 2.20 -6.11
CA SER A 70 5.74 1.37 -7.09
C SER A 70 5.83 2.03 -8.47
N ILE A 71 4.83 2.84 -8.85
CA ILE A 71 4.82 3.57 -10.12
C ILE A 71 5.79 4.76 -10.07
N PHE A 72 5.75 5.55 -9.01
CA PHE A 72 6.58 6.76 -8.89
C PHE A 72 8.03 6.48 -8.50
N THR A 73 8.29 5.35 -7.83
CA THR A 73 9.63 4.98 -7.40
C THR A 73 10.04 3.65 -8.04
N LYS A 74 10.60 2.77 -7.25
CA LYS A 74 10.90 1.39 -7.68
C LYS A 74 10.14 0.42 -6.77
N PRO A 75 9.73 -0.75 -7.28
CA PRO A 75 9.01 -1.75 -6.48
C PRO A 75 9.72 -2.12 -5.16
N ARG A 76 11.05 -2.16 -5.17
CA ARG A 76 11.86 -2.43 -3.95
C ARG A 76 11.69 -1.33 -2.90
N ILE A 77 11.68 -0.07 -3.33
CA ILE A 77 11.50 1.08 -2.43
C ILE A 77 10.10 1.07 -1.86
N ALA A 78 9.08 0.83 -2.69
CA ALA A 78 7.70 0.72 -2.27
C ALA A 78 7.52 -0.36 -1.19
N PHE A 79 8.14 -1.53 -1.37
CA PHE A 79 8.09 -2.61 -0.40
C PHE A 79 8.73 -2.21 0.94
N VAL A 80 9.97 -1.72 0.93
CA VAL A 80 10.67 -1.34 2.16
C VAL A 80 9.91 -0.24 2.92
N THR A 81 9.42 0.77 2.19
CA THR A 81 8.62 1.85 2.78
C THR A 81 7.34 1.33 3.43
N SER A 82 6.64 0.42 2.76
CA SER A 82 5.38 -0.15 3.27
C SER A 82 5.60 -1.00 4.52
N VAL A 83 6.65 -1.83 4.55
CA VAL A 83 6.98 -2.65 5.72
C VAL A 83 7.27 -1.78 6.95
N ILE A 84 8.06 -0.73 6.78
CA ILE A 84 8.39 0.19 7.87
C ILE A 84 7.15 0.94 8.34
N LEU A 85 6.35 1.48 7.39
CA LEU A 85 5.14 2.20 7.70
C LEU A 85 4.12 1.33 8.44
N LEU A 86 3.88 0.10 7.96
CA LEU A 86 2.99 -0.84 8.63
C LEU A 86 3.48 -1.23 10.02
N SER A 87 4.79 -1.39 10.21
CA SER A 87 5.37 -1.69 11.52
C SER A 87 5.15 -0.53 12.51
N ILE A 88 5.31 0.72 12.05
CA ILE A 88 5.04 1.91 12.85
C ILE A 88 3.55 1.99 13.20
N MET A 89 2.67 1.77 12.22
CA MET A 89 1.22 1.80 12.44
C MET A 89 0.75 0.70 13.39
N ALA A 90 1.33 -0.50 13.28
CA ALA A 90 1.00 -1.63 14.16
C ALA A 90 1.25 -1.32 15.63
N VAL A 91 2.36 -0.66 15.92
CA VAL A 91 2.70 -0.25 17.31
C VAL A 91 1.83 0.93 17.74
N GLY A 92 1.60 1.91 16.88
CA GLY A 92 0.81 3.10 17.19
C GLY A 92 -0.66 2.79 17.47
N TYR A 93 -1.25 1.88 16.70
CA TYR A 93 -2.68 1.54 16.78
C TYR A 93 -2.98 0.22 17.48
N GLN A 94 -1.97 -0.45 18.05
CA GLN A 94 -2.11 -1.73 18.75
C GLN A 94 -2.85 -2.80 17.91
N TYR A 95 -2.59 -2.84 16.62
CA TYR A 95 -3.17 -3.86 15.74
C TYR A 95 -2.70 -5.26 16.14
N ASN A 96 -3.62 -6.24 16.08
CA ASN A 96 -3.27 -7.64 16.28
C ASN A 96 -2.21 -8.09 15.27
N ILE A 97 -1.29 -8.94 15.70
CA ILE A 97 -0.20 -9.48 14.87
C ILE A 97 -0.70 -10.09 13.55
N GLN A 98 -1.89 -10.63 13.54
CA GLN A 98 -2.54 -11.22 12.36
C GLN A 98 -2.74 -10.21 11.24
N TYR A 99 -3.19 -8.98 11.55
CA TYR A 99 -3.33 -7.91 10.56
C TYR A 99 -1.98 -7.49 9.99
N ILE A 100 -0.94 -7.46 10.83
CA ILE A 100 0.42 -7.09 10.40
C ILE A 100 0.93 -8.13 9.40
N VAL A 101 0.81 -9.41 9.73
CA VAL A 101 1.23 -10.51 8.86
C VAL A 101 0.45 -10.50 7.55
N ALA A 102 -0.88 -10.34 7.60
CA ALA A 102 -1.72 -10.25 6.41
C ALA A 102 -1.28 -9.11 5.49
N PHE A 103 -1.10 -7.91 6.04
CA PHE A 103 -0.68 -6.75 5.26
C PHE A 103 0.75 -6.88 4.72
N MET A 104 1.69 -7.46 5.47
CA MET A 104 3.05 -7.72 4.96
C MET A 104 3.04 -8.67 3.77
N LEU A 105 2.29 -9.77 3.84
CA LEU A 105 2.15 -10.70 2.71
C LEU A 105 1.41 -10.05 1.53
N LEU A 106 0.38 -9.25 1.81
CA LEU A 106 -0.32 -8.49 0.78
C LEU A 106 0.61 -7.47 0.09
N CYS A 107 1.51 -6.83 0.84
CA CYS A 107 2.52 -5.93 0.29
C CYS A 107 3.48 -6.65 -0.66
N LEU A 108 3.97 -7.82 -0.28
CA LEU A 108 4.81 -8.64 -1.16
C LEU A 108 4.09 -8.99 -2.46
N PHE A 109 2.87 -9.51 -2.34
CA PHE A 109 2.07 -9.88 -3.52
C PHE A 109 1.78 -8.68 -4.42
N SER A 110 1.43 -7.52 -3.82
CA SER A 110 1.15 -6.29 -4.56
C SER A 110 2.36 -5.83 -5.36
N VAL A 111 3.55 -5.80 -4.75
CA VAL A 111 4.79 -5.39 -5.41
C VAL A 111 5.14 -6.33 -6.57
N ILE A 112 4.98 -7.65 -6.38
CA ILE A 112 5.20 -8.63 -7.44
C ILE A 112 4.21 -8.42 -8.58
N SER A 113 2.93 -8.25 -8.28
CA SER A 113 1.87 -8.06 -9.29
C SER A 113 2.07 -6.80 -10.12
N ILE A 114 2.47 -5.69 -9.48
CA ILE A 114 2.74 -4.42 -10.18
C ILE A 114 3.99 -4.54 -11.04
N SER A 115 5.04 -5.23 -10.57
CA SER A 115 6.28 -5.41 -11.33
C SER A 115 6.11 -6.24 -12.60
N GLN A 116 5.02 -7.00 -12.73
CA GLN A 116 4.70 -7.81 -13.90
C GLN A 116 3.94 -7.04 -15.00
N ILE A 117 3.46 -5.82 -14.72
CA ILE A 117 2.79 -5.00 -15.72
C ILE A 117 3.80 -4.60 -16.79
N ARG A 118 3.61 -5.11 -18.02
CA ARG A 118 4.49 -4.83 -19.17
C ARG A 118 4.03 -3.62 -19.97
N TYR A 119 2.71 -3.41 -20.03
CA TYR A 119 2.08 -2.31 -20.76
C TYR A 119 1.48 -1.34 -19.76
N ALA A 120 1.79 -0.06 -19.93
CA ALA A 120 1.33 0.98 -19.02
C ALA A 120 -0.12 1.42 -19.35
N GLU A 121 -1.05 0.48 -19.38
CA GLU A 121 -2.47 0.77 -19.56
C GLU A 121 -3.18 0.90 -18.19
N ARG A 122 -4.12 1.83 -18.09
CA ARG A 122 -4.93 2.03 -16.87
C ARG A 122 -5.76 0.79 -16.52
N VAL A 123 -6.20 0.05 -17.54
CA VAL A 123 -6.96 -1.20 -17.38
C VAL A 123 -6.13 -2.27 -16.65
N ASP A 124 -4.83 -2.32 -16.91
CA ASP A 124 -3.95 -3.30 -16.26
C ASP A 124 -3.76 -3.00 -14.76
N LEU A 125 -3.83 -1.72 -14.36
CA LEU A 125 -3.87 -1.37 -12.93
C LEU A 125 -5.13 -1.91 -12.26
N ILE A 126 -6.28 -1.80 -12.91
CA ILE A 126 -7.56 -2.31 -12.36
C ILE A 126 -7.53 -3.83 -12.23
N LYS A 127 -7.02 -4.54 -13.25
CA LYS A 127 -6.80 -6.00 -13.19
C LYS A 127 -5.87 -6.38 -12.04
N THR A 128 -4.79 -5.62 -11.88
CA THR A 128 -3.83 -5.83 -10.79
C THR A 128 -4.48 -5.62 -9.42
N GLY A 129 -5.29 -4.57 -9.28
CA GLY A 129 -6.06 -4.33 -8.05
C GLY A 129 -7.03 -5.46 -7.72
N PHE A 130 -7.71 -6.02 -8.73
CA PHE A 130 -8.55 -7.20 -8.55
C PHE A 130 -7.76 -8.42 -8.07
N ASN A 131 -6.61 -8.69 -8.68
CA ASN A 131 -5.72 -9.78 -8.27
C ASN A 131 -5.20 -9.60 -6.84
N ILE A 132 -4.86 -8.36 -6.45
CA ILE A 132 -4.46 -8.03 -5.08
C ILE A 132 -5.61 -8.29 -4.11
N GLY A 133 -6.84 -7.90 -4.47
CA GLY A 133 -8.04 -8.17 -3.69
C GLY A 133 -8.31 -9.66 -3.50
N LEU A 134 -8.15 -10.46 -4.56
CA LEU A 134 -8.27 -11.92 -4.49
C LEU A 134 -7.20 -12.55 -3.60
N ALA A 135 -5.95 -12.13 -3.74
CA ALA A 135 -4.86 -12.60 -2.88
C ALA A 135 -5.13 -12.23 -1.41
N GLY A 136 -5.60 -11.02 -1.15
CA GLY A 136 -6.00 -10.57 0.17
C GLY A 136 -7.12 -11.41 0.76
N LEU A 137 -8.12 -11.78 -0.05
CA LEU A 137 -9.22 -12.65 0.37
C LEU A 137 -8.69 -14.02 0.82
N VAL A 138 -7.80 -14.64 0.04
CA VAL A 138 -7.19 -15.93 0.40
C VAL A 138 -6.39 -15.81 1.70
N LEU A 139 -5.63 -14.72 1.89
CA LEU A 139 -4.85 -14.48 3.12
C LEU A 139 -5.77 -14.32 4.34
N VAL A 140 -6.83 -13.51 4.23
CA VAL A 140 -7.80 -13.30 5.31
C VAL A 140 -8.50 -14.59 5.67
N LEU A 141 -8.95 -15.37 4.69
CA LEU A 141 -9.57 -16.68 4.94
C LEU A 141 -8.62 -17.64 5.65
N SER A 142 -7.34 -17.68 5.23
CA SER A 142 -6.33 -18.53 5.85
C SER A 142 -6.10 -18.17 7.33
N ILE A 143 -6.06 -16.89 7.66
CA ILE A 143 -5.92 -16.40 9.04
C ILE A 143 -7.15 -16.79 9.86
N TYR A 144 -8.36 -16.60 9.33
CA TYR A 144 -9.58 -16.96 10.06
C TYR A 144 -9.76 -18.47 10.24
N ILE A 145 -9.29 -19.30 9.32
CA ILE A 145 -9.26 -20.75 9.53
C ILE A 145 -8.36 -21.10 10.72
N LEU A 146 -7.19 -20.46 10.84
CA LEU A 146 -6.31 -20.63 11.99
C LEU A 146 -6.96 -20.12 13.29
N GLU A 147 -7.60 -18.96 13.27
CA GLU A 147 -8.32 -18.42 14.44
C GLU A 147 -9.47 -19.30 14.87
N LYS A 148 -10.27 -19.81 13.94
CA LYS A 148 -11.40 -20.67 14.25
C LYS A 148 -11.00 -21.99 14.89
N CYS A 149 -9.76 -22.45 14.66
CA CYS A 149 -9.20 -23.60 15.38
C CYS A 149 -8.87 -23.27 16.84
N LEU A 150 -8.73 -21.98 17.20
CA LEU A 150 -8.32 -21.53 18.52
C LEU A 150 -9.44 -20.83 19.30
N ILE A 151 -10.33 -20.11 18.59
CA ILE A 151 -11.37 -19.25 19.18
C ILE A 151 -12.63 -19.34 18.29
N ASP A 152 -13.79 -19.29 18.90
CA ASP A 152 -15.07 -19.32 18.17
C ASP A 152 -15.38 -17.95 17.54
N VAL A 153 -14.94 -17.75 16.29
CA VAL A 153 -15.15 -16.52 15.54
C VAL A 153 -16.45 -16.58 14.74
N SER A 154 -17.26 -15.52 14.80
CA SER A 154 -18.53 -15.47 14.08
C SER A 154 -18.34 -15.49 12.55
N ASN A 155 -19.08 -16.33 11.84
CA ASN A 155 -19.01 -16.44 10.38
C ASN A 155 -19.36 -15.11 9.67
N ILE A 156 -20.19 -14.26 10.28
CA ILE A 156 -20.56 -12.95 9.75
C ILE A 156 -19.33 -12.01 9.73
N LEU A 157 -18.50 -12.04 10.78
CA LEU A 157 -17.29 -11.22 10.83
C LEU A 157 -16.29 -11.64 9.76
N ILE A 158 -16.13 -12.94 9.54
CA ILE A 158 -15.27 -13.49 8.49
C ILE A 158 -15.73 -12.99 7.12
N LEU A 159 -17.01 -13.17 6.79
CA LEU A 159 -17.57 -12.74 5.51
C LEU A 159 -17.39 -11.24 5.27
N LYS A 160 -17.63 -10.41 6.30
CA LYS A 160 -17.49 -8.97 6.25
C LYS A 160 -16.03 -8.56 5.95
N ASN A 161 -15.06 -9.17 6.62
CA ASN A 161 -13.64 -8.85 6.41
C ASN A 161 -13.12 -9.35 5.05
N CYS A 162 -13.60 -10.49 4.57
CA CYS A 162 -13.32 -10.98 3.22
C CYS A 162 -13.85 -10.01 2.15
N LEU A 163 -15.05 -9.48 2.34
CA LEU A 163 -15.62 -8.49 1.42
C LEU A 163 -14.82 -7.18 1.44
N TYR A 164 -14.43 -6.71 2.63
CA TYR A 164 -13.64 -5.49 2.76
C TYR A 164 -12.30 -5.58 2.04
N ILE A 165 -11.55 -6.67 2.19
CA ILE A 165 -10.23 -6.80 1.56
C ILE A 165 -10.34 -6.94 0.03
N LEU A 166 -11.36 -7.64 -0.46
CA LEU A 166 -11.60 -7.78 -1.89
C LEU A 166 -11.94 -6.43 -2.52
N LEU A 167 -12.89 -5.70 -1.94
CA LEU A 167 -13.27 -4.37 -2.40
C LEU A 167 -12.11 -3.37 -2.28
N ASN A 168 -11.31 -3.48 -1.21
CA ASN A 168 -10.16 -2.63 -1.00
C ASN A 168 -9.14 -2.74 -2.13
N GLY A 169 -8.86 -3.95 -2.64
CA GLY A 169 -7.97 -4.13 -3.79
C GLY A 169 -8.46 -3.37 -5.04
N ILE A 170 -9.74 -3.51 -5.37
CA ILE A 170 -10.37 -2.86 -6.54
C ILE A 170 -10.41 -1.33 -6.37
N ILE A 171 -10.93 -0.86 -5.24
CA ILE A 171 -11.03 0.58 -4.94
C ILE A 171 -9.64 1.22 -4.92
N SER A 172 -8.65 0.54 -4.35
CA SER A 172 -7.26 0.99 -4.34
C SER A 172 -6.68 1.21 -5.74
N ALA A 173 -6.96 0.30 -6.67
CA ALA A 173 -6.51 0.45 -8.06
C ALA A 173 -7.22 1.62 -8.79
N ILE A 174 -8.51 1.81 -8.53
CA ILE A 174 -9.27 2.95 -9.08
C ILE A 174 -8.72 4.26 -8.53
N ILE A 175 -8.48 4.35 -7.21
CA ILE A 175 -7.88 5.53 -6.58
C ILE A 175 -6.49 5.79 -7.16
N ALA A 176 -5.66 4.75 -7.29
CA ALA A 176 -4.33 4.88 -7.84
C ALA A 176 -4.38 5.40 -9.29
N SER A 177 -5.17 4.77 -10.16
CA SER A 177 -5.28 5.18 -11.57
C SER A 177 -5.82 6.61 -11.75
N GLY A 178 -6.81 7.00 -10.93
CA GLY A 178 -7.40 8.34 -10.96
C GLY A 178 -6.49 9.43 -10.40
N SER A 179 -5.64 9.09 -9.42
CA SER A 179 -4.72 10.05 -8.79
C SER A 179 -3.41 10.26 -9.56
N LEU A 180 -3.03 9.35 -10.47
CA LEU A 180 -1.79 9.45 -11.27
C LEU A 180 -1.60 10.81 -11.94
N PRO A 181 -2.58 11.37 -12.72
CA PRO A 181 -2.38 12.66 -13.37
C PRO A 181 -2.17 13.81 -12.40
N LEU A 182 -2.81 13.76 -11.22
CA LEU A 182 -2.66 14.77 -10.18
C LEU A 182 -1.24 14.75 -9.60
N PHE A 183 -0.69 13.57 -9.36
CA PHE A 183 0.69 13.42 -8.87
C PHE A 183 1.71 13.81 -9.94
N GLU A 184 1.51 13.42 -11.20
CA GLU A 184 2.39 13.78 -12.31
C GLU A 184 2.49 15.31 -12.48
N SER A 185 1.34 15.99 -12.44
CA SER A 185 1.30 17.46 -12.57
C SER A 185 1.92 18.18 -11.37
N THR A 186 1.65 17.68 -10.15
CA THR A 186 2.13 18.33 -8.92
C THR A 186 3.64 18.15 -8.73
N PHE A 187 4.16 16.95 -8.95
CA PHE A 187 5.58 16.63 -8.72
C PHE A 187 6.44 16.75 -9.98
N LYS A 188 5.83 17.06 -11.14
CA LYS A 188 6.49 17.17 -12.45
C LYS A 188 7.31 15.92 -12.78
N ILE A 189 6.73 14.75 -12.57
CA ILE A 189 7.31 13.44 -12.88
C ILE A 189 6.48 12.81 -14.00
N ILE A 190 7.16 12.34 -15.03
CA ILE A 190 6.51 11.60 -16.12
C ILE A 190 6.59 10.13 -15.76
N THR A 191 5.43 9.48 -15.63
CA THR A 191 5.35 8.04 -15.40
C THR A 191 5.29 7.26 -16.72
N PRO A 192 5.55 5.95 -16.70
CA PRO A 192 5.34 5.10 -17.88
C PRO A 192 3.90 5.18 -18.43
N TYR A 193 2.92 5.42 -17.58
CA TYR A 193 1.51 5.59 -17.95
C TYR A 193 1.26 6.90 -18.69
N GLY A 194 1.84 8.00 -18.23
CA GLY A 194 1.78 9.29 -18.94
C GLY A 194 2.49 9.26 -20.29
N LEU A 195 3.61 8.52 -20.38
CA LEU A 195 4.30 8.33 -21.66
C LEU A 195 3.47 7.50 -22.65
N ALA A 196 2.78 6.47 -22.18
CA ALA A 196 1.93 5.64 -23.03
C ALA A 196 0.73 6.46 -23.59
N GLU A 197 0.12 7.32 -22.77
CA GLU A 197 -0.95 8.22 -23.22
C GLU A 197 -0.48 9.23 -24.26
N LEU A 198 0.72 9.79 -24.12
CA LEU A 198 1.29 10.73 -25.10
C LEU A 198 1.72 10.03 -26.41
N GLY A 199 2.04 8.72 -26.34
CA GLY A 199 2.44 7.91 -27.50
C GLY A 199 1.27 7.34 -28.32
N ASP A 200 0.05 7.40 -27.80
CA ASP A 200 -1.13 6.91 -28.50
C ASP A 200 -1.63 7.96 -29.54
N HIS A 201 -1.20 7.79 -30.79
CA HIS A 201 -1.56 8.65 -31.92
C HIS A 201 -3.04 8.61 -32.30
N ASN A 202 -3.87 7.79 -31.66
CA ASN A 202 -5.30 7.67 -31.91
C ASN A 202 -6.16 8.62 -31.05
N GLN A 203 -5.58 9.49 -30.25
CA GLN A 203 -6.37 10.51 -29.56
C GLN A 203 -6.67 11.66 -30.53
N PRO A 204 -7.96 11.98 -30.80
CA PRO A 204 -8.32 13.19 -31.54
C PRO A 204 -7.88 14.42 -30.72
N LEU A 205 -7.17 15.31 -31.37
CA LEU A 205 -6.81 16.64 -30.87
C LEU A 205 -8.06 17.46 -30.51
#